data_eae4582bd384891faf7e561e4c9ae115
#
_entry.id   eae4582bd384891faf7e561e4c9ae115
#
_cell.length_a   1.000
_cell.length_b   1.000
_cell.length_c   1.000
_cell.angle_alpha   90.00
_cell.angle_beta   90.00
_cell.angle_gamma   90.00
#
_symmetry.space_group_name_H-M   'P 1'
#
loop_
_entity.id
_entity.type
_entity.pdbx_description
1 polymer ?
#
loop_
_entity_poly.entity_id
_entity_poly.type
_entity_poly.pdbx_seq_one_letter_code
_entity_poly.pdbx_strand_id
1 'polypeptide(L)'
;LAHAPLILLGHSMGGLVVARTLAEQRCSVDAAVLSSPALGAFPNVFQKMLLATLPRVLPHLRVDNGLKAEFVSRDPDVVKAYLADPMVHRRISAGLAAWILDNGAQTLADAAQWSVPTLLLYAGQDHLVNAHASADFAQTAPQAVVQSQCFEGMYHEIFNDLYRAQVFNALKRWLLARFSA
;
A
#
# COMPACT_ATOMS: atom_id res chain seq x y z
N LEU A 1 -24.71 18.64 15.00
CA LEU A 1 -23.65 17.64 15.21
C LEU A 1 -22.47 18.06 14.39
N ALA A 2 -21.30 18.29 15.00
CA ALA A 2 -20.06 18.51 14.25
C ALA A 2 -19.82 17.31 13.33
N HIS A 3 -19.50 17.58 12.06
CA HIS A 3 -19.22 16.53 11.08
C HIS A 3 -17.94 15.79 11.51
N ALA A 4 -18.05 14.52 11.83
CA ALA A 4 -16.87 13.71 12.11
C ALA A 4 -16.07 13.50 10.81
N PRO A 5 -14.74 13.68 10.83
CA PRO A 5 -13.93 13.54 9.63
C PRO A 5 -13.96 12.09 9.12
N LEU A 6 -14.10 11.93 7.80
CA LEU A 6 -14.00 10.63 7.10
C LEU A 6 -12.57 10.42 6.61
N ILE A 7 -11.92 9.40 7.13
CA ILE A 7 -10.54 9.07 6.78
C ILE A 7 -10.49 7.65 6.20
N LEU A 8 -9.94 7.50 5.00
CA LEU A 8 -9.68 6.18 4.43
C LEU A 8 -8.26 5.73 4.79
N LEU A 9 -8.15 4.53 5.37
CA LEU A 9 -6.87 3.87 5.59
C LEU A 9 -6.78 2.62 4.72
N GLY A 10 -5.68 2.46 3.98
CA GLY A 10 -5.41 1.26 3.21
C GLY A 10 -3.98 0.77 3.40
N HIS A 11 -3.82 -0.56 3.54
CA HIS A 11 -2.52 -1.21 3.61
C HIS A 11 -2.28 -2.05 2.35
N SER A 12 -1.04 -2.08 1.85
CA SER A 12 -0.61 -2.93 0.73
C SER A 12 -1.52 -2.74 -0.50
N MET A 13 -2.13 -3.81 -1.02
CA MET A 13 -3.13 -3.73 -2.08
C MET A 13 -4.32 -2.83 -1.71
N GLY A 14 -4.79 -2.86 -0.46
CA GLY A 14 -5.82 -1.95 0.03
C GLY A 14 -5.38 -0.49 -0.02
N GLY A 15 -4.09 -0.20 0.19
CA GLY A 15 -3.50 1.12 0.01
C GLY A 15 -3.56 1.58 -1.45
N LEU A 16 -3.28 0.69 -2.40
CA LEU A 16 -3.44 0.98 -3.83
C LEU A 16 -4.92 1.22 -4.19
N VAL A 17 -5.85 0.41 -3.66
CA VAL A 17 -7.29 0.61 -3.89
C VAL A 17 -7.72 1.99 -3.40
N VAL A 18 -7.33 2.38 -2.18
CA VAL A 18 -7.61 3.72 -1.65
C VAL A 18 -7.01 4.79 -2.56
N ALA A 19 -5.73 4.64 -2.92
CA ALA A 19 -5.04 5.62 -3.77
C ALA A 19 -5.74 5.80 -5.13
N ARG A 20 -6.13 4.71 -5.80
CA ARG A 20 -6.84 4.79 -7.09
C ARG A 20 -8.23 5.39 -6.95
N THR A 21 -8.98 5.00 -5.91
CA THR A 21 -10.31 5.54 -5.64
C THR A 21 -10.28 7.06 -5.50
N LEU A 22 -9.25 7.59 -4.83
CA LEU A 22 -9.09 9.02 -4.60
C LEU A 22 -8.53 9.76 -5.83
N ALA A 23 -7.56 9.18 -6.54
CA ALA A 23 -7.03 9.76 -7.79
C ALA A 23 -8.11 9.87 -8.86
N GLU A 24 -9.04 8.91 -8.93
CA GLU A 24 -10.19 8.93 -9.82
C GLU A 24 -11.38 9.74 -9.28
N GLN A 25 -11.23 10.40 -8.14
CA GLN A 25 -12.27 11.24 -7.51
C GLN A 25 -13.62 10.52 -7.32
N ARG A 26 -13.59 9.21 -7.05
CA ARG A 26 -14.81 8.38 -6.89
C ARG A 26 -15.54 8.63 -5.57
N CYS A 27 -14.88 9.21 -4.58
CA CYS A 27 -15.48 9.62 -3.32
C CYS A 27 -14.76 10.83 -2.75
N SER A 28 -15.45 11.58 -1.89
CA SER A 28 -14.87 12.68 -1.11
C SER A 28 -14.55 12.19 0.30
N VAL A 29 -13.35 12.50 0.77
CA VAL A 29 -12.88 12.19 2.12
C VAL A 29 -12.10 13.38 2.67
N ASP A 30 -12.00 13.48 3.98
CA ASP A 30 -11.24 14.55 4.64
C ASP A 30 -9.74 14.26 4.63
N ALA A 31 -9.35 12.99 4.60
CA ALA A 31 -7.96 12.56 4.51
C ALA A 31 -7.80 11.08 4.14
N ALA A 32 -6.56 10.69 3.81
CA ALA A 32 -6.17 9.31 3.59
C ALA A 32 -4.91 8.92 4.39
N VAL A 33 -4.80 7.64 4.72
CA VAL A 33 -3.59 7.02 5.27
C VAL A 33 -3.23 5.83 4.38
N LEU A 34 -2.06 5.86 3.79
CA LEU A 34 -1.53 4.79 2.96
C LEU A 34 -0.40 4.09 3.71
N SER A 35 -0.54 2.80 3.94
CA SER A 35 0.44 1.97 4.65
C SER A 35 1.08 0.98 3.69
N SER A 36 2.38 1.12 3.43
CA SER A 36 3.14 0.28 2.48
C SER A 36 2.31 -0.05 1.22
N PRO A 37 1.74 0.96 0.53
CA PRO A 37 0.81 0.73 -0.56
C PRO A 37 1.48 0.02 -1.74
N ALA A 38 0.76 -0.85 -2.44
CA ALA A 38 1.26 -1.61 -3.58
C ALA A 38 1.38 -0.74 -4.86
N LEU A 39 2.13 0.38 -4.77
CA LEU A 39 2.37 1.30 -5.89
C LEU A 39 3.39 0.76 -6.88
N GLY A 40 4.21 -0.21 -6.48
CA GLY A 40 5.17 -0.89 -7.33
C GLY A 40 5.39 -2.32 -6.86
N ALA A 41 5.74 -3.19 -7.80
CA ALA A 41 6.07 -4.58 -7.54
C ALA A 41 7.40 -4.95 -8.20
N PHE A 42 7.93 -6.13 -7.88
CA PHE A 42 9.18 -6.66 -8.44
C PHE A 42 8.95 -7.80 -9.45
N PRO A 43 8.15 -7.63 -10.52
CA PRO A 43 7.95 -8.69 -11.48
C PRO A 43 9.23 -8.92 -12.27
N ASN A 44 9.66 -10.18 -12.36
CA ASN A 44 10.75 -10.56 -13.28
C ASN A 44 10.27 -10.49 -14.74
N VAL A 45 11.21 -10.60 -15.71
CA VAL A 45 10.90 -10.47 -17.13
C VAL A 45 9.87 -11.50 -17.60
N PHE A 46 9.95 -12.73 -17.10
CA PHE A 46 8.99 -13.79 -17.45
C PHE A 46 7.60 -13.50 -16.90
N GLN A 47 7.51 -13.03 -15.64
CA GLN A 47 6.24 -12.60 -15.04
C GLN A 47 5.62 -11.42 -15.79
N LYS A 48 6.42 -10.43 -16.21
CA LYS A 48 5.96 -9.31 -17.04
C LYS A 48 5.36 -9.80 -18.36
N MET A 49 6.04 -10.73 -19.04
CA MET A 49 5.56 -11.27 -20.30
C MET A 49 4.27 -12.10 -20.13
N LEU A 50 4.21 -12.90 -19.06
CA LEU A 50 3.00 -13.66 -18.72
C LEU A 50 1.82 -12.75 -18.38
N LEU A 51 2.04 -11.69 -17.59
CA LEU A 51 1.02 -10.72 -17.21
C LEU A 51 0.57 -9.82 -18.37
N ALA A 52 1.35 -9.70 -19.43
CA ALA A 52 0.94 -8.97 -20.63
C ALA A 52 -0.13 -9.72 -21.46
N THR A 53 -0.17 -11.04 -21.40
CA THR A 53 -1.05 -11.88 -22.24
C THR A 53 -2.10 -12.62 -21.45
N LEU A 54 -1.73 -13.25 -20.33
CA LEU A 54 -2.58 -14.13 -19.55
C LEU A 54 -3.88 -13.47 -19.04
N PRO A 55 -3.88 -12.23 -18.55
CA PRO A 55 -5.09 -11.57 -18.06
C PRO A 55 -6.16 -11.36 -19.14
N ARG A 56 -5.74 -11.25 -20.42
CA ARG A 56 -6.66 -11.06 -21.54
C ARG A 56 -7.35 -12.36 -21.95
N VAL A 57 -6.69 -13.49 -21.75
CA VAL A 57 -7.17 -14.83 -22.19
C VAL A 57 -7.79 -15.59 -21.04
N LEU A 58 -7.17 -15.55 -19.86
CA LEU A 58 -7.55 -16.30 -18.67
C LEU A 58 -7.52 -15.41 -17.41
N PRO A 59 -8.35 -14.36 -17.31
CA PRO A 59 -8.30 -13.38 -16.22
C PRO A 59 -8.56 -13.98 -14.84
N HIS A 60 -9.31 -15.07 -14.78
CA HIS A 60 -9.67 -15.78 -13.52
C HIS A 60 -8.69 -16.89 -13.14
N LEU A 61 -7.67 -17.15 -13.97
CA LEU A 61 -6.66 -18.15 -13.63
C LEU A 61 -5.96 -17.74 -12.33
N ARG A 62 -5.99 -18.62 -11.34
CA ARG A 62 -5.36 -18.40 -10.04
C ARG A 62 -3.94 -18.94 -10.06
N VAL A 63 -2.99 -18.06 -9.78
CA VAL A 63 -1.56 -18.37 -9.66
C VAL A 63 -1.09 -18.11 -8.23
N ASP A 64 0.05 -18.68 -7.86
CA ASP A 64 0.69 -18.32 -6.58
C ASP A 64 1.09 -16.85 -6.63
N ASN A 65 0.81 -16.12 -5.55
CA ASN A 65 1.11 -14.68 -5.46
C ASN A 65 2.61 -14.40 -5.28
N GLY A 66 3.43 -15.41 -5.02
CA GLY A 66 4.87 -15.31 -4.83
C GLY A 66 5.30 -14.61 -3.55
N LEU A 67 4.36 -14.27 -2.65
CA LEU A 67 4.68 -13.59 -1.40
C LEU A 67 5.24 -14.60 -0.39
N LYS A 68 6.37 -14.26 0.20
CA LYS A 68 7.00 -15.04 1.24
C LYS A 68 6.58 -14.50 2.60
N ALA A 69 6.00 -15.36 3.43
CA ALA A 69 5.47 -14.99 4.75
C ALA A 69 6.53 -14.37 5.67
N GLU A 70 7.79 -14.82 5.56
CA GLU A 70 8.92 -14.28 6.31
C GLU A 70 9.19 -12.79 6.09
N PHE A 71 8.66 -12.22 4.99
CA PHE A 71 8.82 -10.81 4.64
C PHE A 71 7.62 -9.93 5.07
N VAL A 72 6.61 -10.55 5.68
CA VAL A 72 5.45 -9.81 6.18
C VAL A 72 5.87 -8.92 7.37
N SER A 73 6.58 -9.49 8.34
CA SER A 73 7.06 -8.79 9.53
C SER A 73 8.40 -9.37 10.01
N ARG A 74 9.17 -8.57 10.74
CA ARG A 74 10.36 -9.05 11.46
C ARG A 74 10.02 -9.76 12.78
N ASP A 75 8.77 -9.63 13.23
CA ASP A 75 8.27 -10.33 14.41
C ASP A 75 7.89 -11.77 14.03
N PRO A 76 8.59 -12.80 14.55
CA PRO A 76 8.30 -14.19 14.22
C PRO A 76 6.91 -14.66 14.67
N ASP A 77 6.35 -14.06 15.71
CA ASP A 77 5.00 -14.39 16.17
C ASP A 77 3.95 -13.88 15.19
N VAL A 78 4.17 -12.71 14.59
CA VAL A 78 3.32 -12.18 13.49
C VAL A 78 3.40 -13.10 12.28
N VAL A 79 4.59 -13.52 11.86
CA VAL A 79 4.78 -14.45 10.74
C VAL A 79 4.07 -15.78 11.02
N LYS A 80 4.20 -16.32 12.23
CA LYS A 80 3.52 -17.54 12.64
C LYS A 80 1.99 -17.39 12.61
N ALA A 81 1.48 -16.29 13.13
CA ALA A 81 0.03 -15.99 13.09
C ALA A 81 -0.47 -15.87 11.65
N TYR A 82 0.25 -15.17 10.78
CA TYR A 82 -0.06 -15.04 9.36
C TYR A 82 -0.14 -16.40 8.65
N LEU A 83 0.80 -17.31 8.92
CA LEU A 83 0.80 -18.66 8.34
C LEU A 83 -0.32 -19.56 8.87
N ALA A 84 -0.78 -19.32 10.09
CA ALA A 84 -1.85 -20.09 10.73
C ALA A 84 -3.25 -19.54 10.44
N ASP A 85 -3.37 -18.34 9.88
CA ASP A 85 -4.66 -17.70 9.62
C ASP A 85 -5.37 -18.36 8.42
N PRO A 86 -6.53 -18.99 8.61
CA PRO A 86 -7.29 -19.62 7.52
C PRO A 86 -7.83 -18.63 6.48
N MET A 87 -7.88 -17.34 6.80
CA MET A 87 -8.29 -16.29 5.86
C MET A 87 -7.16 -15.88 4.91
N VAL A 88 -5.93 -16.24 5.22
CA VAL A 88 -4.76 -15.96 4.36
C VAL A 88 -4.59 -17.07 3.33
N HIS A 89 -4.55 -16.70 2.07
CA HIS A 89 -4.25 -17.63 0.98
C HIS A 89 -3.19 -17.08 0.03
N ARG A 90 -2.42 -18.00 -0.57
CA ARG A 90 -1.28 -17.67 -1.44
C ARG A 90 -1.65 -17.57 -2.92
N ARG A 91 -2.90 -17.31 -3.27
CA ARG A 91 -3.35 -17.28 -4.64
C ARG A 91 -3.91 -15.93 -5.04
N ILE A 92 -3.56 -15.48 -6.24
CA ILE A 92 -4.07 -14.28 -6.88
C ILE A 92 -4.55 -14.60 -8.29
N SER A 93 -5.61 -13.96 -8.76
CA SER A 93 -6.00 -14.10 -10.16
C SER A 93 -5.06 -13.31 -11.08
N ALA A 94 -4.86 -13.79 -12.30
CA ALA A 94 -4.04 -13.09 -13.29
C ALA A 94 -4.56 -11.67 -13.55
N GLY A 95 -5.90 -11.50 -13.59
CA GLY A 95 -6.52 -10.19 -13.75
C GLY A 95 -6.22 -9.24 -12.59
N LEU A 96 -6.28 -9.71 -11.33
CA LEU A 96 -5.95 -8.88 -10.17
C LEU A 96 -4.46 -8.51 -10.13
N ALA A 97 -3.57 -9.45 -10.47
CA ALA A 97 -2.14 -9.16 -10.53
C ALA A 97 -1.83 -8.08 -11.58
N ALA A 98 -2.43 -8.16 -12.77
CA ALA A 98 -2.30 -7.13 -13.79
C ALA A 98 -2.87 -5.79 -13.32
N TRP A 99 -4.06 -5.81 -12.72
CA TRP A 99 -4.69 -4.61 -12.17
C TRP A 99 -3.78 -3.90 -11.15
N ILE A 100 -3.13 -4.64 -10.26
CA ILE A 100 -2.18 -4.06 -9.28
C ILE A 100 -1.02 -3.36 -9.99
N LEU A 101 -0.42 -3.99 -11.00
CA LEU A 101 0.71 -3.41 -11.73
C LEU A 101 0.32 -2.16 -12.51
N ASP A 102 -0.78 -2.24 -13.26
CA ASP A 102 -1.25 -1.13 -14.11
C ASP A 102 -1.67 0.07 -13.25
N ASN A 103 -2.43 -0.19 -12.18
CA ASN A 103 -2.92 0.88 -11.31
C ASN A 103 -1.84 1.45 -10.37
N GLY A 104 -0.85 0.65 -10.00
CA GLY A 104 0.34 1.16 -9.30
C GLY A 104 1.09 2.17 -10.17
N ALA A 105 1.40 1.81 -11.42
CA ALA A 105 2.06 2.69 -12.37
C ALA A 105 1.22 3.96 -12.65
N GLN A 106 -0.09 3.82 -12.83
CA GLN A 106 -0.98 4.95 -13.05
C GLN A 106 -1.04 5.88 -11.83
N THR A 107 -1.06 5.33 -10.61
CA THR A 107 -1.05 6.14 -9.38
C THR A 107 0.23 6.98 -9.27
N LEU A 108 1.38 6.42 -9.66
CA LEU A 108 2.64 7.16 -9.71
C LEU A 108 2.60 8.27 -10.77
N ALA A 109 2.03 8.00 -11.93
CA ALA A 109 1.87 9.01 -13.00
C ALA A 109 0.96 10.18 -12.57
N ASP A 110 -0.07 9.88 -11.78
CA ASP A 110 -1.03 10.87 -11.27
C ASP A 110 -0.53 11.63 -10.02
N ALA A 111 0.62 11.23 -9.44
CA ALA A 111 1.08 11.72 -8.14
C ALA A 111 1.24 13.26 -8.07
N ALA A 112 1.71 13.91 -9.14
CA ALA A 112 1.87 15.36 -9.19
C ALA A 112 0.54 16.13 -9.05
N GLN A 113 -0.58 15.48 -9.35
CA GLN A 113 -1.94 16.05 -9.30
C GLN A 113 -2.69 15.65 -8.03
N TRP A 114 -2.01 15.00 -7.09
CA TRP A 114 -2.62 14.54 -5.85
C TRP A 114 -3.14 15.69 -5.00
N SER A 115 -4.40 15.63 -4.60
CA SER A 115 -5.07 16.74 -3.90
C SER A 115 -5.64 16.38 -2.53
N VAL A 116 -5.71 15.08 -2.18
CA VAL A 116 -6.27 14.63 -0.92
C VAL A 116 -5.21 14.66 0.19
N PRO A 117 -5.48 15.31 1.34
CA PRO A 117 -4.57 15.27 2.48
C PRO A 117 -4.22 13.84 2.87
N THR A 118 -2.93 13.47 2.75
CA THR A 118 -2.52 12.07 2.89
C THR A 118 -1.30 11.92 3.79
N LEU A 119 -1.35 10.92 4.66
CA LEU A 119 -0.19 10.38 5.37
C LEU A 119 0.25 9.09 4.69
N LEU A 120 1.45 9.07 4.14
CA LEU A 120 2.08 7.89 3.55
C LEU A 120 3.11 7.33 4.54
N LEU A 121 2.86 6.14 5.05
CA LEU A 121 3.77 5.40 5.94
C LEU A 121 4.24 4.14 5.20
N TYR A 122 5.54 3.89 5.12
CA TYR A 122 6.02 2.72 4.39
C TYR A 122 7.30 2.15 4.98
N ALA A 123 7.51 0.86 4.74
CA ALA A 123 8.68 0.11 5.17
C ALA A 123 9.87 0.39 4.24
N GLY A 124 11.05 0.64 4.80
CA GLY A 124 12.28 0.82 4.02
C GLY A 124 12.86 -0.52 3.53
N GLN A 125 12.69 -1.60 4.31
CA GLN A 125 13.09 -2.96 3.93
C GLN A 125 11.87 -3.80 3.50
N ASP A 126 10.99 -3.22 2.70
CA ASP A 126 9.86 -3.95 2.15
C ASP A 126 10.32 -4.88 1.03
N HIS A 127 10.09 -6.19 1.23
CA HIS A 127 10.41 -7.24 0.26
C HIS A 127 9.17 -7.72 -0.53
N LEU A 128 7.99 -7.21 -0.22
CA LEU A 128 6.73 -7.61 -0.85
C LEU A 128 6.27 -6.58 -1.90
N VAL A 129 6.45 -5.29 -1.60
CA VAL A 129 6.19 -4.20 -2.55
C VAL A 129 7.44 -3.32 -2.70
N ASN A 130 7.54 -2.61 -3.80
CA ASN A 130 8.69 -1.75 -4.05
C ASN A 130 8.61 -0.46 -3.21
N ALA A 131 9.41 -0.36 -2.15
CA ALA A 131 9.49 0.83 -1.29
C ALA A 131 9.89 2.11 -2.06
N HIS A 132 10.70 1.98 -3.12
CA HIS A 132 11.06 3.12 -3.98
C HIS A 132 9.84 3.75 -4.65
N ALA A 133 8.83 2.95 -5.03
CA ALA A 133 7.60 3.49 -5.59
C ALA A 133 6.84 4.39 -4.60
N SER A 134 6.85 4.03 -3.30
CA SER A 134 6.31 4.91 -2.25
C SER A 134 7.12 6.18 -2.06
N ALA A 135 8.45 6.09 -2.15
CA ALA A 135 9.33 7.25 -2.09
C ALA A 135 9.12 8.18 -3.31
N ASP A 136 9.02 7.62 -4.51
CA ASP A 136 8.77 8.36 -5.76
C ASP A 136 7.42 9.08 -5.70
N PHE A 137 6.37 8.41 -5.22
CA PHE A 137 5.07 9.04 -4.99
C PHE A 137 5.20 10.22 -4.01
N ALA A 138 5.88 10.02 -2.87
CA ALA A 138 6.08 11.05 -1.87
C ALA A 138 6.86 12.26 -2.39
N GLN A 139 7.85 12.05 -3.26
CA GLN A 139 8.65 13.11 -3.86
C GLN A 139 7.88 13.89 -4.93
N THR A 140 7.02 13.19 -5.68
CA THR A 140 6.27 13.76 -6.81
C THR A 140 5.01 14.48 -6.37
N ALA A 141 4.32 13.96 -5.36
CA ALA A 141 3.09 14.55 -4.85
C ALA A 141 3.33 15.90 -4.15
N PRO A 142 2.37 16.83 -4.18
CA PRO A 142 2.51 18.13 -3.52
C PRO A 142 2.79 17.98 -2.02
N GLN A 143 3.90 18.53 -1.55
CA GLN A 143 4.35 18.43 -0.14
C GLN A 143 3.39 19.09 0.86
N ALA A 144 2.58 20.04 0.41
CA ALA A 144 1.52 20.64 1.24
C ALA A 144 0.35 19.67 1.51
N VAL A 145 0.22 18.62 0.71
CA VAL A 145 -0.89 17.67 0.72
C VAL A 145 -0.46 16.31 1.26
N VAL A 146 0.71 15.82 0.84
CA VAL A 146 1.23 14.52 1.23
C VAL A 146 2.38 14.67 2.22
N GLN A 147 2.21 14.08 3.40
CA GLN A 147 3.29 13.86 4.36
C GLN A 147 3.69 12.39 4.32
N SER A 148 4.97 12.12 4.31
CA SER A 148 5.47 10.74 4.26
C SER A 148 6.47 10.45 5.38
N GLN A 149 6.49 9.19 5.82
CA GLN A 149 7.53 8.69 6.71
C GLN A 149 7.93 7.27 6.30
N CYS A 150 9.23 7.11 6.01
CA CYS A 150 9.85 5.81 5.82
C CYS A 150 10.28 5.23 7.18
N PHE A 151 10.06 3.94 7.38
CA PHE A 151 10.56 3.17 8.53
C PHE A 151 11.67 2.23 8.02
N GLU A 152 12.89 2.74 7.94
CA GLU A 152 14.04 2.15 7.23
C GLU A 152 14.32 0.67 7.56
N GLY A 153 14.16 0.28 8.82
CA GLY A 153 14.46 -1.10 9.24
C GLY A 153 13.25 -2.03 9.27
N MET A 154 12.05 -1.59 8.90
CA MET A 154 10.83 -2.39 8.99
C MET A 154 10.55 -3.18 7.72
N TYR A 155 9.82 -4.30 7.86
CA TYR A 155 9.22 -5.07 6.78
C TYR A 155 7.80 -4.58 6.48
N HIS A 156 7.14 -5.23 5.55
CA HIS A 156 5.90 -4.81 4.90
C HIS A 156 4.79 -4.33 5.86
N GLU A 157 4.44 -5.17 6.85
CA GLU A 157 3.38 -4.88 7.83
C GLU A 157 3.89 -4.00 8.96
N ILE A 158 4.15 -2.73 8.68
CA ILE A 158 4.73 -1.78 9.65
C ILE A 158 3.92 -1.66 10.95
N PHE A 159 2.59 -1.83 10.91
CA PHE A 159 1.73 -1.81 12.10
C PHE A 159 1.82 -3.07 12.96
N ASN A 160 2.43 -4.14 12.43
CA ASN A 160 2.68 -5.41 13.08
C ASN A 160 4.17 -5.69 13.28
N ASP A 161 5.03 -4.68 13.09
CA ASP A 161 6.47 -4.81 13.31
C ASP A 161 6.84 -4.73 14.80
N LEU A 162 8.05 -5.19 15.14
CA LEU A 162 8.61 -5.09 16.50
C LEU A 162 8.60 -3.65 17.04
N TYR A 163 8.76 -2.66 16.17
CA TYR A 163 8.77 -1.24 16.53
C TYR A 163 7.48 -0.50 16.13
N ARG A 164 6.37 -1.21 16.00
CA ARG A 164 5.05 -0.66 15.62
C ARG A 164 4.61 0.58 16.41
N ALA A 165 5.10 0.75 17.65
CA ALA A 165 4.80 1.95 18.43
C ALA A 165 5.22 3.25 17.73
N GLN A 166 6.31 3.23 16.94
CA GLN A 166 6.76 4.38 16.15
C GLN A 166 5.74 4.73 15.06
N VAL A 167 5.15 3.71 14.42
CA VAL A 167 4.15 3.86 13.35
C VAL A 167 2.85 4.45 13.92
N PHE A 168 2.36 3.88 15.03
CA PHE A 168 1.17 4.41 15.72
C PHE A 168 1.38 5.85 16.21
N ASN A 169 2.57 6.18 16.71
CA ASN A 169 2.90 7.54 17.14
C ASN A 169 2.94 8.52 15.95
N ALA A 170 3.44 8.12 14.80
CA ALA A 170 3.42 8.94 13.58
C ALA A 170 1.98 9.20 13.12
N LEU A 171 1.17 8.14 13.04
CA LEU A 171 -0.25 8.23 12.72
C LEU A 171 -1.00 9.15 13.69
N LYS A 172 -0.84 8.92 14.99
CA LYS A 172 -1.49 9.73 16.04
C LYS A 172 -1.12 11.20 15.93
N ARG A 173 0.16 11.53 15.80
CA ARG A 173 0.62 12.92 15.67
C ARG A 173 -0.01 13.60 14.46
N TRP A 174 -0.04 12.91 13.31
CA TRP A 174 -0.61 13.47 12.09
C TRP A 174 -2.11 13.71 12.22
N LEU A 175 -2.86 12.76 12.80
CA LEU A 175 -4.29 12.90 13.03
C LEU A 175 -4.61 14.04 13.98
N LEU A 176 -3.88 14.14 15.10
CA LEU A 176 -4.08 15.22 16.07
C LEU A 176 -3.75 16.59 15.47
N ALA A 177 -2.65 16.71 14.71
CA ALA A 177 -2.29 17.97 14.08
C ALA A 177 -3.32 18.45 13.04
N ARG A 178 -4.11 17.54 12.46
CA ARG A 178 -5.05 17.88 11.41
C ARG A 178 -6.49 18.03 11.89
N PHE A 179 -6.89 17.26 12.91
CA PHE A 179 -8.29 17.13 13.32
C PHE A 179 -8.55 17.46 14.80
N SER A 180 -7.53 17.85 15.57
CA SER A 180 -7.80 18.41 16.90
C SER A 180 -8.23 19.87 16.75
N ALA A 181 -9.49 20.12 17.04
CA ALA A 181 -10.02 21.48 17.18
C ALA A 181 -9.59 22.09 18.52
#